data_bb0fc542b6027cbe1e883d9fd698d330
#
_entry.id   bb0fc542b6027cbe1e883d9fd698d330
#
_cell.length_a   1.000
_cell.length_b   1.000
_cell.length_c   1.000
_cell.angle_alpha   90.00
_cell.angle_beta   90.00
_cell.angle_gamma   90.00
#
_symmetry.space_group_name_H-M   'P 1'
#
loop_
_entity.id
_entity.type
_entity.pdbx_description
1 polymer ?
#
loop_
_entity_poly.entity_id
_entity_poly.type
_entity_poly.pdbx_seq_one_letter_code
_entity_poly.pdbx_strand_id
1 'polypeptide(L)'
;MNEVAAALVRAMLALGVGAGLDPEPLVEGLSFDERTLPKLKRVRWDEYCVLVERTAIALGGPAQLAEVTANSYAAALPSEVRIVFRTLVSPKLLYRFMFTVLNPAAFPAMTFDYREISGEQIFIGATFRDYVRGCSDFNHCSVGAIQGAPLHLGLPRAEVEVDELTDRTLRVRVTPPQSQTLLARVRRTSAADLRDASLRLITLFADDARVRADSIASRTITPQRPISDSIGERVRVVEAKLGLTRRQAEVLAHVVRGLSNKEIAALLACAENTVELHLTQLLKKCGVQGRVQLVARFWTDELVG
;
A
#
# COMPACT_ATOMS: atom_id res chain seq x y z
N MET A 1 -16.11 -9.26 -9.38
CA MET A 1 -14.83 -9.97 -9.65
C MET A 1 -14.34 -10.54 -8.33
N ASN A 2 -14.34 -11.87 -8.20
CA ASN A 2 -13.97 -12.59 -6.97
C ASN A 2 -12.51 -13.04 -7.04
N GLU A 3 -11.58 -12.09 -7.19
CA GLU A 3 -10.17 -12.40 -7.40
C GLU A 3 -9.30 -11.59 -6.46
N VAL A 4 -8.23 -12.23 -6.00
CA VAL A 4 -7.16 -11.63 -5.19
C VAL A 4 -5.87 -11.53 -6.02
N ALA A 5 -5.01 -10.60 -5.70
CA ALA A 5 -3.71 -10.48 -6.36
C ALA A 5 -2.85 -11.73 -6.07
N ALA A 6 -2.27 -12.35 -7.10
CA ALA A 6 -1.43 -13.54 -6.95
C ALA A 6 -0.20 -13.30 -6.04
N ALA A 7 0.23 -12.04 -5.90
CA ALA A 7 1.28 -11.67 -4.94
C ALA A 7 0.93 -12.03 -3.50
N LEU A 8 -0.35 -11.89 -3.10
CA LEU A 8 -0.82 -12.25 -1.76
C LEU A 8 -0.86 -13.77 -1.55
N VAL A 9 -1.22 -14.50 -2.62
CA VAL A 9 -1.19 -15.98 -2.61
C VAL A 9 0.24 -16.47 -2.44
N ARG A 10 1.20 -15.87 -3.16
CA ARG A 10 2.64 -16.15 -2.98
C ARG A 10 3.12 -15.81 -1.57
N ALA A 11 2.67 -14.70 -1.01
CA ALA A 11 3.03 -14.31 0.36
C ALA A 11 2.49 -15.31 1.39
N MET A 12 1.28 -15.84 1.21
CA MET A 12 0.71 -16.87 2.08
C MET A 12 1.49 -18.19 1.99
N LEU A 13 1.84 -18.63 0.78
CA LEU A 13 2.69 -19.82 0.61
C LEU A 13 4.07 -19.63 1.24
N ALA A 14 4.71 -18.49 0.99
CA ALA A 14 6.02 -18.17 1.58
C ALA A 14 5.96 -18.12 3.12
N LEU A 15 4.85 -17.67 3.69
CA LEU A 15 4.59 -17.69 5.13
C LEU A 15 4.55 -19.14 5.65
N GLY A 16 3.80 -20.02 4.99
CA GLY A 16 3.72 -21.44 5.33
C GLY A 16 5.09 -22.14 5.25
N VAL A 17 5.81 -21.95 4.14
CA VAL A 17 7.16 -22.49 3.95
C VAL A 17 8.13 -21.95 4.99
N GLY A 18 8.07 -20.64 5.29
CA GLY A 18 8.88 -20.01 6.33
C GLY A 18 8.60 -20.55 7.74
N ALA A 19 7.42 -21.09 7.97
CA ALA A 19 7.01 -21.79 9.19
C ALA A 19 7.32 -23.31 9.17
N GLY A 20 7.96 -23.81 8.10
CA GLY A 20 8.36 -25.22 7.95
C GLY A 20 7.32 -26.14 7.33
N LEU A 21 6.26 -25.60 6.73
CA LEU A 21 5.24 -26.40 6.03
C LEU A 21 5.70 -26.79 4.63
N ASP A 22 5.28 -27.99 4.19
CA ASP A 22 5.38 -28.41 2.80
C ASP A 22 4.32 -27.66 1.96
N PRO A 23 4.70 -26.97 0.89
CA PRO A 23 3.75 -26.24 0.05
C PRO A 23 2.85 -27.15 -0.79
N GLU A 24 3.26 -28.38 -1.14
CA GLU A 24 2.54 -29.25 -2.05
C GLU A 24 1.12 -29.59 -1.54
N PRO A 25 0.91 -30.03 -0.29
CA PRO A 25 -0.44 -30.29 0.25
C PRO A 25 -1.29 -29.01 0.36
N LEU A 26 -0.66 -27.84 0.50
CA LEU A 26 -1.39 -26.58 0.63
C LEU A 26 -2.08 -26.18 -0.69
N VAL A 27 -1.49 -26.51 -1.84
CA VAL A 27 -1.99 -26.15 -3.17
C VAL A 27 -2.68 -27.29 -3.91
N GLU A 28 -2.73 -28.50 -3.34
CA GLU A 28 -3.32 -29.67 -3.96
C GLU A 28 -4.77 -29.43 -4.42
N GLY A 29 -5.07 -29.70 -5.70
CA GLY A 29 -6.40 -29.52 -6.29
C GLY A 29 -6.83 -28.07 -6.52
N LEU A 30 -5.94 -27.07 -6.32
CA LEU A 30 -6.18 -25.70 -6.73
C LEU A 30 -5.81 -25.51 -8.22
N SER A 31 -6.28 -24.42 -8.83
CA SER A 31 -5.98 -24.11 -10.23
C SER A 31 -4.54 -23.62 -10.45
N PHE A 32 -3.75 -23.52 -9.41
CA PHE A 32 -2.34 -23.12 -9.42
C PHE A 32 -1.49 -24.00 -8.53
N ASP A 33 -0.22 -24.07 -8.85
CA ASP A 33 0.86 -24.70 -8.08
C ASP A 33 2.05 -23.72 -7.95
N GLU A 34 3.15 -24.16 -7.33
CA GLU A 34 4.37 -23.35 -7.18
C GLU A 34 4.98 -22.92 -8.53
N ARG A 35 4.78 -23.68 -9.62
CA ARG A 35 5.34 -23.41 -10.95
C ARG A 35 4.47 -22.44 -11.76
N THR A 36 3.17 -22.53 -11.58
CA THR A 36 2.19 -21.72 -12.33
C THR A 36 1.87 -20.40 -11.63
N LEU A 37 1.83 -20.38 -10.29
CA LEU A 37 1.51 -19.20 -9.49
C LEU A 37 2.38 -17.95 -9.79
N PRO A 38 3.71 -18.06 -10.06
CA PRO A 38 4.51 -16.92 -10.45
C PRO A 38 4.07 -16.24 -11.75
N LYS A 39 3.40 -16.98 -12.64
CA LYS A 39 2.92 -16.50 -13.95
C LYS A 39 1.53 -15.85 -13.87
N LEU A 40 0.80 -16.09 -12.77
CA LEU A 40 -0.54 -15.55 -12.57
C LEU A 40 -0.47 -14.10 -12.04
N LYS A 41 -1.43 -13.29 -12.49
CA LYS A 41 -1.65 -11.94 -11.95
C LYS A 41 -2.68 -11.95 -10.84
N ARG A 42 -3.69 -12.83 -10.96
CA ARG A 42 -4.79 -12.97 -10.01
C ARG A 42 -5.18 -14.43 -9.82
N VAL A 43 -5.78 -14.72 -8.68
CA VAL A 43 -6.28 -16.05 -8.27
C VAL A 43 -7.72 -15.85 -7.77
N ARG A 44 -8.56 -16.86 -7.93
CA ARG A 44 -9.93 -16.83 -7.41
C ARG A 44 -9.92 -16.72 -5.89
N TRP A 45 -10.82 -15.89 -5.36
CA TRP A 45 -10.96 -15.69 -3.92
C TRP A 45 -11.21 -17.00 -3.16
N ASP A 46 -12.09 -17.87 -3.69
CA ASP A 46 -12.43 -19.14 -3.06
C ASP A 46 -11.20 -20.06 -2.90
N GLU A 47 -10.33 -20.10 -3.92
CA GLU A 47 -9.07 -20.88 -3.87
C GLU A 47 -8.07 -20.28 -2.88
N TYR A 48 -8.04 -18.95 -2.76
CA TYR A 48 -7.22 -18.31 -1.74
C TYR A 48 -7.73 -18.61 -0.33
N CYS A 49 -9.05 -18.64 -0.10
CA CYS A 49 -9.62 -19.07 1.17
C CYS A 49 -9.20 -20.50 1.52
N VAL A 50 -9.27 -21.44 0.55
CA VAL A 50 -8.83 -22.84 0.76
C VAL A 50 -7.35 -22.90 1.15
N LEU A 51 -6.50 -22.11 0.50
CA LEU A 51 -5.08 -22.05 0.86
C LEU A 51 -4.89 -21.52 2.29
N VAL A 52 -5.59 -20.46 2.69
CA VAL A 52 -5.52 -19.88 4.04
C VAL A 52 -5.99 -20.89 5.08
N GLU A 53 -7.12 -21.57 4.86
CA GLU A 53 -7.69 -22.58 5.74
C GLU A 53 -6.73 -23.80 5.90
N ARG A 54 -6.17 -24.31 4.82
CA ARG A 54 -5.19 -25.38 4.87
C ARG A 54 -3.93 -24.97 5.62
N THR A 55 -3.45 -23.76 5.40
CA THR A 55 -2.30 -23.21 6.12
C THR A 55 -2.61 -23.08 7.60
N ALA A 56 -3.81 -22.61 7.98
CA ALA A 56 -4.25 -22.53 9.38
C ALA A 56 -4.26 -23.94 10.03
N ILE A 57 -4.86 -24.91 9.37
CA ILE A 57 -4.92 -26.29 9.87
C ILE A 57 -3.51 -26.88 10.06
N ALA A 58 -2.65 -26.71 9.05
CA ALA A 58 -1.27 -27.26 9.08
C ALA A 58 -0.41 -26.60 10.17
N LEU A 59 -0.68 -25.33 10.53
CA LEU A 59 -0.01 -24.62 11.62
C LEU A 59 -0.56 -24.96 13.01
N GLY A 60 -1.69 -25.70 13.11
CA GLY A 60 -2.32 -26.05 14.37
C GLY A 60 -3.48 -25.14 14.76
N GLY A 61 -4.01 -24.33 13.84
CA GLY A 61 -5.22 -23.55 13.98
C GLY A 61 -5.06 -22.06 13.69
N PRO A 62 -6.20 -21.32 13.69
CA PRO A 62 -6.22 -19.91 13.29
C PRO A 62 -5.41 -18.99 14.21
N ALA A 63 -5.29 -19.32 15.51
CA ALA A 63 -4.46 -18.55 16.44
C ALA A 63 -2.97 -18.65 16.09
N GLN A 64 -2.50 -19.83 15.69
CA GLN A 64 -1.13 -20.04 15.25
C GLN A 64 -0.86 -19.34 13.90
N LEU A 65 -1.83 -19.38 12.97
CA LEU A 65 -1.75 -18.62 11.73
C LEU A 65 -1.58 -17.11 12.00
N ALA A 66 -2.36 -16.54 12.91
CA ALA A 66 -2.24 -15.14 13.30
C ALA A 66 -0.85 -14.83 13.88
N GLU A 67 -0.34 -15.69 14.77
CA GLU A 67 0.98 -15.52 15.39
C GLU A 67 2.12 -15.62 14.37
N VAL A 68 2.09 -16.61 13.47
CA VAL A 68 3.08 -16.76 12.39
C VAL A 68 3.01 -15.56 11.45
N THR A 69 1.80 -15.10 11.11
CA THR A 69 1.61 -13.91 10.25
C THR A 69 2.21 -12.67 10.92
N ALA A 70 1.95 -12.45 12.20
CA ALA A 70 2.48 -11.31 12.93
C ALA A 70 4.02 -11.28 12.91
N ASN A 71 4.67 -12.43 13.05
CA ASN A 71 6.13 -12.53 13.04
C ASN A 71 6.75 -12.39 11.63
N SER A 72 6.10 -12.97 10.62
CA SER A 72 6.61 -13.03 9.25
C SER A 72 6.44 -11.71 8.50
N TYR A 73 5.57 -10.83 8.96
CA TYR A 73 5.24 -9.58 8.26
C TYR A 73 6.48 -8.69 8.03
N ALA A 74 7.40 -8.66 8.99
CA ALA A 74 8.63 -7.87 8.88
C ALA A 74 9.59 -8.32 7.75
N ALA A 75 9.52 -9.59 7.34
CA ALA A 75 10.37 -10.15 6.30
C ALA A 75 9.85 -9.88 4.87
N ALA A 76 8.57 -9.50 4.72
CA ALA A 76 7.91 -9.38 3.43
C ALA A 76 8.36 -8.17 2.59
N LEU A 77 8.98 -7.15 3.19
CA LEU A 77 9.45 -5.98 2.48
C LEU A 77 10.96 -6.02 2.20
N PRO A 78 11.41 -5.62 1.00
CA PRO A 78 12.83 -5.40 0.70
C PRO A 78 13.48 -4.48 1.73
N SER A 79 14.78 -4.68 1.99
CA SER A 79 15.55 -3.92 3.01
C SER A 79 15.48 -2.42 2.77
N GLU A 80 15.52 -1.99 1.51
CA GLU A 80 15.49 -0.60 1.08
C GLU A 80 14.15 0.06 1.39
N VAL A 81 13.06 -0.66 1.12
CA VAL A 81 11.70 -0.22 1.45
C VAL A 81 11.56 -0.04 2.96
N ARG A 82 12.09 -0.98 3.75
CA ARG A 82 12.07 -0.89 5.21
C ARG A 82 12.81 0.35 5.74
N ILE A 83 13.94 0.74 5.14
CA ILE A 83 14.69 1.94 5.56
C ILE A 83 13.82 3.19 5.38
N VAL A 84 13.16 3.35 4.22
CA VAL A 84 12.26 4.48 3.95
C VAL A 84 11.07 4.48 4.91
N PHE A 85 10.44 3.32 5.11
CA PHE A 85 9.32 3.19 6.03
C PHE A 85 9.70 3.53 7.46
N ARG A 86 10.82 3.00 7.98
CA ARG A 86 11.33 3.30 9.33
C ARG A 86 11.62 4.78 9.54
N THR A 87 12.02 5.48 8.48
CA THR A 87 12.45 6.88 8.59
C THR A 87 11.29 7.84 8.44
N LEU A 88 10.41 7.62 7.45
CA LEU A 88 9.40 8.60 7.03
C LEU A 88 7.99 8.28 7.51
N VAL A 89 7.68 7.00 7.80
CA VAL A 89 6.31 6.57 8.09
C VAL A 89 6.08 6.40 9.59
N SER A 90 5.04 7.03 10.14
CA SER A 90 4.58 6.74 11.49
C SER A 90 3.66 5.51 11.49
N PRO A 91 3.50 4.81 12.64
CA PRO A 91 2.57 3.67 12.72
C PRO A 91 1.16 4.01 12.27
N LYS A 92 0.62 5.16 12.67
CA LYS A 92 -0.72 5.61 12.24
C LYS A 92 -0.81 5.83 10.75
N LEU A 93 0.20 6.48 10.15
CA LEU A 93 0.26 6.70 8.70
C LEU A 93 0.34 5.36 7.95
N LEU A 94 1.08 4.37 8.48
CA LEU A 94 1.14 3.02 7.93
C LEU A 94 -0.24 2.38 7.88
N TYR A 95 -0.96 2.34 9.02
CA TYR A 95 -2.32 1.78 9.07
C TYR A 95 -3.30 2.53 8.17
N ARG A 96 -3.26 3.86 8.21
CA ARG A 96 -4.09 4.67 7.31
C ARG A 96 -3.85 4.28 5.86
N PHE A 97 -2.60 4.24 5.42
CA PHE A 97 -2.25 3.84 4.05
C PHE A 97 -2.70 2.40 3.73
N MET A 98 -2.46 1.46 4.64
CA MET A 98 -2.87 0.06 4.44
C MET A 98 -4.39 -0.05 4.24
N PHE A 99 -5.20 0.60 5.06
CA PHE A 99 -6.66 0.41 5.08
C PHE A 99 -7.44 1.37 4.20
N THR A 100 -6.86 2.48 3.75
CA THR A 100 -7.52 3.41 2.82
C THR A 100 -7.05 3.28 1.37
N VAL A 101 -5.86 2.69 1.12
CA VAL A 101 -5.26 2.60 -0.22
C VAL A 101 -4.90 1.17 -0.60
N LEU A 102 -4.05 0.52 0.20
CA LEU A 102 -3.47 -0.77 -0.19
C LEU A 102 -4.49 -1.91 -0.16
N ASN A 103 -5.17 -2.12 0.97
CA ASN A 103 -6.11 -3.22 1.12
C ASN A 103 -7.34 -3.11 0.21
N PRO A 104 -7.97 -1.92 0.01
CA PRO A 104 -9.04 -1.78 -0.98
C PRO A 104 -8.61 -2.15 -2.41
N ALA A 105 -7.36 -1.86 -2.79
CA ALA A 105 -6.82 -2.24 -4.10
C ALA A 105 -6.48 -3.74 -4.18
N ALA A 106 -5.99 -4.33 -3.08
CA ALA A 106 -5.60 -5.73 -3.01
C ALA A 106 -6.80 -6.69 -2.91
N PHE A 107 -7.84 -6.28 -2.17
CA PHE A 107 -9.04 -7.08 -1.86
C PHE A 107 -10.33 -6.37 -2.29
N PRO A 108 -10.63 -6.29 -3.60
CA PRO A 108 -11.85 -5.61 -4.09
C PRO A 108 -13.15 -6.30 -3.64
N ALA A 109 -13.06 -7.53 -3.15
CA ALA A 109 -14.17 -8.29 -2.56
C ALA A 109 -14.55 -7.86 -1.13
N MET A 110 -13.82 -6.89 -0.54
CA MET A 110 -14.02 -6.41 0.81
C MET A 110 -14.26 -4.90 0.84
N THR A 111 -14.89 -4.45 1.91
CA THR A 111 -14.97 -3.04 2.30
C THR A 111 -14.14 -2.82 3.56
N PHE A 112 -13.50 -1.67 3.65
CA PHE A 112 -12.64 -1.31 4.77
C PHE A 112 -13.11 0.00 5.40
N ASP A 113 -13.07 0.05 6.73
CA ASP A 113 -13.34 1.24 7.52
C ASP A 113 -12.11 1.55 8.38
N TYR A 114 -11.64 2.78 8.34
CA TYR A 114 -10.52 3.26 9.14
C TYR A 114 -10.92 4.55 9.82
N ARG A 115 -10.85 4.59 11.16
CA ARG A 115 -11.14 5.79 11.96
C ARG A 115 -10.13 5.94 13.08
N GLU A 116 -9.70 7.16 13.34
CA GLU A 116 -8.97 7.50 14.55
C GLU A 116 -9.98 7.75 15.68
N ILE A 117 -9.92 6.95 16.75
CA ILE A 117 -10.82 7.07 17.91
C ILE A 117 -10.28 8.12 18.88
N SER A 118 -8.97 8.07 19.12
CA SER A 118 -8.27 8.97 20.03
C SER A 118 -6.86 9.26 19.53
N GLY A 119 -6.11 10.09 20.29
CA GLY A 119 -4.70 10.35 19.99
C GLY A 119 -3.84 9.08 19.90
N GLU A 120 -4.26 7.97 20.52
CA GLU A 120 -3.48 6.73 20.62
C GLU A 120 -4.13 5.51 19.98
N GLN A 121 -5.45 5.51 19.81
CA GLN A 121 -6.19 4.37 19.26
C GLN A 121 -6.79 4.65 17.89
N ILE A 122 -6.83 3.60 17.07
CA ILE A 122 -7.49 3.57 15.78
C ILE A 122 -8.48 2.39 15.73
N PHE A 123 -9.59 2.60 15.01
CA PHE A 123 -10.54 1.55 14.66
C PHE A 123 -10.27 1.09 13.24
N ILE A 124 -10.29 -0.22 13.04
CA ILE A 124 -10.19 -0.86 11.75
C ILE A 124 -11.35 -1.85 11.62
N GLY A 125 -12.14 -1.66 10.55
CA GLY A 125 -13.19 -2.57 10.12
C GLY A 125 -12.88 -3.15 8.76
N ALA A 126 -13.19 -4.43 8.56
CA ALA A 126 -13.14 -5.11 7.28
C ALA A 126 -14.35 -6.02 7.15
N THR A 127 -15.06 -5.95 6.03
CA THR A 127 -16.27 -6.74 5.79
C THR A 127 -16.27 -7.28 4.37
N PHE A 128 -16.54 -8.58 4.23
CA PHE A 128 -16.71 -9.20 2.91
C PHE A 128 -18.03 -8.77 2.28
N ARG A 129 -18.00 -8.47 0.99
CA ARG A 129 -19.21 -8.19 0.21
C ARG A 129 -20.08 -9.45 0.09
N ASP A 130 -21.41 -9.28 0.02
CA ASP A 130 -22.38 -10.38 0.11
C ASP A 130 -22.21 -11.47 -0.96
N TYR A 131 -21.64 -11.12 -2.10
CA TYR A 131 -21.44 -12.02 -3.24
C TYR A 131 -20.17 -12.88 -3.17
N VAL A 132 -19.37 -12.76 -2.10
CA VAL A 132 -18.18 -13.58 -1.89
C VAL A 132 -18.30 -14.45 -0.64
N ARG A 133 -17.61 -15.57 -0.66
CA ARG A 133 -17.46 -16.44 0.50
C ARG A 133 -16.73 -15.68 1.62
N GLY A 134 -17.23 -15.79 2.86
CA GLY A 134 -16.48 -15.40 4.05
C GLY A 134 -15.34 -16.38 4.35
N CYS A 135 -14.34 -15.92 5.10
CA CYS A 135 -13.20 -16.73 5.52
C CYS A 135 -12.71 -16.29 6.90
N SER A 136 -13.08 -17.04 7.94
CA SER A 136 -12.70 -16.74 9.32
C SER A 136 -11.19 -16.77 9.51
N ASP A 137 -10.51 -17.77 8.92
CA ASP A 137 -9.06 -17.91 9.04
C ASP A 137 -8.29 -16.76 8.38
N PHE A 138 -8.83 -16.19 7.29
CA PHE A 138 -8.31 -14.96 6.72
C PHE A 138 -8.44 -13.77 7.69
N ASN A 139 -9.56 -13.67 8.43
CA ASN A 139 -9.73 -12.63 9.44
C ASN A 139 -8.75 -12.81 10.61
N HIS A 140 -8.48 -14.03 11.04
CA HIS A 140 -7.41 -14.32 12.01
C HIS A 140 -6.03 -13.95 11.48
N CYS A 141 -5.71 -14.32 10.23
CA CYS A 141 -4.49 -13.90 9.55
C CYS A 141 -4.37 -12.37 9.51
N SER A 142 -5.48 -11.66 9.24
CA SER A 142 -5.53 -10.20 9.20
C SER A 142 -5.25 -9.58 10.56
N VAL A 143 -5.72 -10.17 11.67
CA VAL A 143 -5.35 -9.74 13.04
C VAL A 143 -3.84 -9.83 13.22
N GLY A 144 -3.22 -10.95 12.85
CA GLY A 144 -1.76 -11.10 12.91
C GLY A 144 -1.02 -10.06 12.06
N ALA A 145 -1.49 -9.81 10.83
CA ALA A 145 -0.92 -8.79 9.95
C ALA A 145 -1.02 -7.37 10.55
N ILE A 146 -2.15 -7.05 11.21
CA ILE A 146 -2.34 -5.78 11.90
C ILE A 146 -1.37 -5.66 13.08
N GLN A 147 -1.25 -6.71 13.91
CA GLN A 147 -0.31 -6.74 15.03
C GLN A 147 1.14 -6.59 14.58
N GLY A 148 1.52 -7.26 13.50
CA GLY A 148 2.88 -7.28 12.96
C GLY A 148 3.28 -6.05 12.14
N ALA A 149 2.31 -5.25 11.67
CA ALA A 149 2.59 -4.14 10.77
C ALA A 149 3.67 -3.15 11.29
N PRO A 150 3.74 -2.77 12.57
CA PRO A 150 4.79 -1.88 13.06
C PRO A 150 6.20 -2.47 13.03
N LEU A 151 6.36 -3.79 12.90
CA LEU A 151 7.67 -4.43 12.75
C LEU A 151 8.40 -3.93 11.51
N HIS A 152 7.68 -3.56 10.43
CA HIS A 152 8.26 -2.90 9.25
C HIS A 152 8.96 -1.59 9.59
N LEU A 153 8.50 -0.92 10.64
CA LEU A 153 9.07 0.34 11.13
C LEU A 153 10.19 0.11 12.16
N GLY A 154 10.50 -1.16 12.47
CA GLY A 154 11.44 -1.52 13.55
C GLY A 154 10.90 -1.22 14.95
N LEU A 155 9.57 -1.19 15.10
CA LEU A 155 8.87 -0.98 16.36
C LEU A 155 8.30 -2.30 16.86
N PRO A 156 7.95 -2.43 18.15
CA PRO A 156 7.25 -3.61 18.66
C PRO A 156 5.89 -3.77 17.98
N ARG A 157 5.26 -4.93 18.18
CA ARG A 157 3.91 -5.20 17.69
C ARG A 157 2.91 -4.21 18.27
N ALA A 158 1.83 -3.96 17.52
CA ALA A 158 0.69 -3.20 18.03
C ALA A 158 -0.15 -4.07 18.99
N GLU A 159 -0.77 -3.43 19.95
CA GLU A 159 -1.83 -4.04 20.74
C GLU A 159 -3.14 -4.01 19.92
N VAL A 160 -3.80 -5.16 19.83
CA VAL A 160 -5.04 -5.31 19.06
C VAL A 160 -6.11 -5.94 19.96
N GLU A 161 -7.19 -5.21 20.16
CA GLU A 161 -8.40 -5.68 20.80
C GLU A 161 -9.42 -6.03 19.73
N VAL A 162 -9.92 -7.26 19.74
CA VAL A 162 -10.89 -7.75 18.77
C VAL A 162 -12.30 -7.50 19.30
N ASP A 163 -13.04 -6.62 18.66
CA ASP A 163 -14.45 -6.32 18.99
C ASP A 163 -15.40 -7.31 18.30
N GLU A 164 -15.09 -7.72 17.07
CA GLU A 164 -15.87 -8.68 16.30
C GLU A 164 -14.96 -9.44 15.33
N LEU A 165 -15.07 -10.76 15.33
CA LEU A 165 -14.42 -11.63 14.35
C LEU A 165 -15.38 -12.76 13.98
N THR A 166 -15.88 -12.72 12.75
CA THR A 166 -16.72 -13.73 12.15
C THR A 166 -16.09 -14.23 10.85
N ASP A 167 -16.77 -15.09 10.14
CA ASP A 167 -16.33 -15.47 8.76
C ASP A 167 -16.40 -14.30 7.78
N ARG A 168 -17.26 -13.29 8.04
CA ARG A 168 -17.52 -12.17 7.12
C ARG A 168 -17.03 -10.81 7.60
N THR A 169 -16.79 -10.64 8.89
CA THR A 169 -16.51 -9.33 9.48
C THR A 169 -15.35 -9.43 10.46
N LEU A 170 -14.47 -8.45 10.38
CA LEU A 170 -13.44 -8.17 11.37
C LEU A 170 -13.59 -6.72 11.83
N ARG A 171 -13.68 -6.52 13.16
CA ARG A 171 -13.62 -5.20 13.78
C ARG A 171 -12.62 -5.23 14.93
N VAL A 172 -11.67 -4.32 14.89
CA VAL A 172 -10.60 -4.26 15.88
C VAL A 172 -10.30 -2.83 16.30
N ARG A 173 -9.92 -2.68 17.57
CA ARG A 173 -9.26 -1.47 18.07
C ARG A 173 -7.77 -1.74 18.16
N VAL A 174 -6.99 -0.84 17.64
CA VAL A 174 -5.53 -0.97 17.55
C VAL A 174 -4.88 0.18 18.29
N THR A 175 -3.99 -0.14 19.21
CA THR A 175 -3.08 0.81 19.85
C THR A 175 -1.70 0.63 19.24
N PRO A 176 -1.32 1.50 18.29
CA PRO A 176 0.00 1.43 17.67
C PRO A 176 1.09 1.78 18.69
N PRO A 177 2.28 1.15 18.59
CA PRO A 177 3.39 1.51 19.45
C PRO A 177 3.81 2.96 19.22
N GLN A 178 4.24 3.61 20.29
CA GLN A 178 4.77 4.97 20.19
C GLN A 178 6.03 4.99 19.33
N SER A 179 6.11 5.95 18.42
CA SER A 179 7.28 6.13 17.57
C SER A 179 8.06 7.39 17.94
N GLN A 180 9.36 7.34 17.77
CA GLN A 180 10.21 8.52 17.90
C GLN A 180 9.76 9.61 16.91
N THR A 181 10.04 10.88 17.23
CA THR A 181 9.75 11.99 16.31
C THR A 181 10.44 11.79 14.96
N LEU A 182 9.87 12.34 13.90
CA LEU A 182 10.44 12.28 12.55
C LEU A 182 11.91 12.74 12.54
N LEU A 183 12.22 13.82 13.25
CA LEU A 183 13.58 14.35 13.38
C LEU A 183 14.56 13.35 14.01
N ALA A 184 14.15 12.62 15.05
CA ALA A 184 14.99 11.62 15.69
C ALA A 184 15.20 10.39 14.78
N ARG A 185 14.21 10.04 13.96
CA ARG A 185 14.29 8.94 12.97
C ARG A 185 15.22 9.32 11.81
N VAL A 186 15.07 10.52 11.25
CA VAL A 186 15.91 11.02 10.15
C VAL A 186 17.38 11.14 10.56
N ARG A 187 17.67 11.59 11.77
CA ARG A 187 19.06 11.69 12.28
C ARG A 187 19.78 10.34 12.39
N ARG A 188 19.05 9.22 12.51
CA ARG A 188 19.63 7.87 12.62
C ARG A 188 19.86 7.20 11.26
N THR A 189 19.28 7.74 10.20
CA THR A 189 19.39 7.16 8.85
C THR A 189 20.34 8.02 8.02
N SER A 190 21.31 7.40 7.37
CA SER A 190 22.23 8.17 6.51
C SER A 190 21.47 8.75 5.30
N ALA A 191 21.87 9.93 4.86
CA ALA A 191 21.26 10.57 3.69
C ALA A 191 21.47 9.74 2.40
N ALA A 192 22.55 8.97 2.32
CA ALA A 192 22.84 8.07 1.22
C ALA A 192 21.85 6.89 1.20
N ASP A 193 21.63 6.22 2.35
CA ASP A 193 20.70 5.09 2.45
C ASP A 193 19.26 5.51 2.13
N LEU A 194 18.85 6.70 2.58
CA LEU A 194 17.53 7.26 2.27
C LEU A 194 17.37 7.54 0.77
N ARG A 195 18.38 8.10 0.14
CA ARG A 195 18.35 8.40 -1.28
C ARG A 195 18.29 7.14 -2.13
N ASP A 196 19.14 6.16 -1.85
CA ASP A 196 19.18 4.89 -2.59
C ASP A 196 17.90 4.07 -2.37
N ALA A 197 17.40 4.01 -1.14
CA ALA A 197 16.14 3.37 -0.84
C ALA A 197 14.94 4.05 -1.53
N SER A 198 14.92 5.38 -1.59
CA SER A 198 13.86 6.13 -2.28
C SER A 198 13.88 5.90 -3.80
N LEU A 199 15.05 5.85 -4.42
CA LEU A 199 15.19 5.56 -5.85
C LEU A 199 14.70 4.15 -6.19
N ARG A 200 15.06 3.15 -5.39
CA ARG A 200 14.59 1.75 -5.60
C ARG A 200 13.09 1.60 -5.37
N LEU A 201 12.53 2.34 -4.41
CA LEU A 201 11.09 2.37 -4.17
C LEU A 201 10.32 2.92 -5.38
N ILE A 202 10.82 4.01 -5.98
CA ILE A 202 10.26 4.59 -7.20
C ILE A 202 10.30 3.58 -8.34
N THR A 203 11.41 2.83 -8.50
CA THR A 203 11.55 1.81 -9.54
C THR A 203 10.55 0.66 -9.33
N LEU A 204 10.40 0.15 -8.10
CA LEU A 204 9.45 -0.91 -7.77
C LEU A 204 7.99 -0.52 -8.08
N PHE A 205 7.59 0.70 -7.75
CA PHE A 205 6.25 1.19 -8.07
C PHE A 205 6.08 1.52 -9.57
N ALA A 206 7.14 1.94 -10.25
CA ALA A 206 7.10 2.19 -11.69
C ALA A 206 6.94 0.90 -12.49
N ASP A 207 7.61 -0.18 -12.09
CA ASP A 207 7.48 -1.49 -12.74
C ASP A 207 6.10 -2.11 -12.52
N ASP A 208 5.53 -1.98 -11.33
CA ASP A 208 4.14 -2.42 -11.06
C ASP A 208 3.12 -1.59 -11.85
N ALA A 209 3.35 -0.30 -12.03
CA ALA A 209 2.53 0.58 -12.87
C ALA A 209 2.65 0.23 -14.35
N ARG A 210 3.85 -0.14 -14.85
CA ARG A 210 4.05 -0.64 -16.22
C ARG A 210 3.33 -1.97 -16.45
N VAL A 211 3.44 -2.91 -15.52
CA VAL A 211 2.73 -4.20 -15.58
C VAL A 211 1.21 -4.00 -15.58
N ARG A 212 0.68 -3.00 -14.85
CA ARG A 212 -0.75 -2.63 -14.90
C ARG A 212 -1.14 -1.99 -16.23
N ALA A 213 -0.31 -1.14 -16.80
CA ALA A 213 -0.54 -0.52 -18.12
C ALA A 213 -0.60 -1.56 -19.23
N ASP A 214 0.34 -2.52 -19.25
CA ASP A 214 0.38 -3.62 -20.22
C ASP A 214 -0.82 -4.58 -20.06
N SER A 215 -1.32 -4.76 -18.83
CA SER A 215 -2.51 -5.56 -18.52
C SER A 215 -3.81 -4.93 -19.02
N ILE A 216 -3.87 -3.61 -19.10
CA ILE A 216 -5.03 -2.85 -19.62
C ILE A 216 -4.96 -2.83 -21.16
N ALA A 217 -3.77 -2.75 -21.75
CA ALA A 217 -3.58 -2.75 -23.20
C ALA A 217 -3.95 -4.07 -23.88
N SER A 218 -3.92 -5.20 -23.17
CA SER A 218 -4.28 -6.52 -23.71
C SER A 218 -5.78 -6.86 -23.68
N ARG A 219 -6.63 -5.98 -23.16
CA ARG A 219 -8.10 -6.09 -23.30
C ARG A 219 -8.51 -5.17 -24.42
N THR A 220 -8.99 -5.76 -25.52
CA THR A 220 -9.61 -5.10 -26.67
C THR A 220 -10.78 -4.22 -26.20
N ILE A 221 -10.50 -2.98 -25.88
CA ILE A 221 -11.48 -1.92 -25.65
C ILE A 221 -10.96 -0.74 -26.48
N THR A 222 -11.88 -0.13 -27.25
CA THR A 222 -11.73 1.12 -28.03
C THR A 222 -10.65 2.05 -27.46
N PRO A 223 -9.84 2.76 -28.26
CA PRO A 223 -8.66 3.45 -27.82
C PRO A 223 -9.00 4.48 -26.75
N GLN A 224 -8.76 4.11 -25.48
CA GLN A 224 -8.72 5.07 -24.40
C GLN A 224 -7.36 5.76 -24.40
N ARG A 225 -7.41 7.08 -24.27
CA ARG A 225 -6.29 8.04 -24.28
C ARG A 225 -5.08 7.58 -23.44
N PRO A 226 -3.84 7.87 -23.86
CA PRO A 226 -2.62 7.54 -23.11
C PRO A 226 -2.64 8.12 -21.69
N ILE A 227 -2.00 7.44 -20.73
CA ILE A 227 -1.89 7.87 -19.32
C ILE A 227 -1.28 9.27 -19.18
N SER A 228 -0.46 9.71 -20.13
CA SER A 228 0.04 11.10 -20.23
C SER A 228 -1.09 12.12 -20.34
N ASP A 229 -2.19 11.79 -21.02
CA ASP A 229 -3.34 12.66 -21.19
C ASP A 229 -4.17 12.76 -19.90
N SER A 230 -4.23 11.69 -19.08
CA SER A 230 -4.97 11.70 -17.82
C SER A 230 -4.34 12.62 -16.76
N ILE A 231 -3.00 12.67 -16.67
CA ILE A 231 -2.32 13.63 -15.78
C ILE A 231 -2.54 15.05 -16.25
N GLY A 232 -2.43 15.29 -17.56
CA GLY A 232 -2.65 16.60 -18.16
C GLY A 232 -4.07 17.11 -17.91
N GLU A 233 -5.07 16.25 -18.03
CA GLU A 233 -6.47 16.59 -17.79
C GLU A 233 -6.73 16.88 -16.31
N ARG A 234 -6.22 16.04 -15.39
CA ARG A 234 -6.31 16.28 -13.94
C ARG A 234 -5.62 17.58 -13.51
N VAL A 235 -4.42 17.85 -14.07
CA VAL A 235 -3.70 19.11 -13.80
C VAL A 235 -4.51 20.30 -14.25
N ARG A 236 -5.18 20.26 -15.41
CA ARG A 236 -6.05 21.34 -15.88
C ARG A 236 -7.25 21.58 -14.94
N VAL A 237 -7.86 20.51 -14.42
CA VAL A 237 -8.95 20.63 -13.45
C VAL A 237 -8.47 21.30 -12.15
N VAL A 238 -7.33 20.87 -11.62
CA VAL A 238 -6.70 21.46 -10.43
C VAL A 238 -6.28 22.91 -10.70
N GLU A 239 -5.71 23.21 -11.88
CA GLU A 239 -5.33 24.54 -12.33
C GLU A 239 -6.55 25.50 -12.31
N ALA A 240 -7.65 25.08 -12.92
CA ALA A 240 -8.88 25.86 -12.98
C ALA A 240 -9.50 26.09 -11.59
N LYS A 241 -9.55 25.03 -10.76
CA LYS A 241 -10.18 25.09 -9.44
C LYS A 241 -9.40 25.90 -8.43
N LEU A 242 -8.08 25.76 -8.38
CA LEU A 242 -7.20 26.42 -7.41
C LEU A 242 -6.55 27.69 -7.94
N GLY A 243 -6.89 28.12 -9.15
CA GLY A 243 -6.33 29.32 -9.78
C GLY A 243 -4.80 29.25 -9.90
N LEU A 244 -4.27 28.09 -10.32
CA LEU A 244 -2.83 27.96 -10.50
C LEU A 244 -2.37 28.77 -11.70
N THR A 245 -1.16 29.32 -11.62
CA THR A 245 -0.52 29.87 -12.83
C THR A 245 -0.07 28.74 -13.73
N ARG A 246 0.04 29.00 -15.04
CA ARG A 246 0.57 28.03 -16.01
C ARG A 246 1.86 27.36 -15.52
N ARG A 247 2.77 28.16 -14.94
CA ARG A 247 4.05 27.65 -14.43
C ARG A 247 3.88 26.75 -13.19
N GLN A 248 2.93 27.05 -12.32
CA GLN A 248 2.58 26.18 -11.18
C GLN A 248 1.95 24.89 -11.66
N ALA A 249 1.11 24.90 -12.69
CA ALA A 249 0.52 23.72 -13.30
C ALA A 249 1.59 22.82 -13.97
N GLU A 250 2.55 23.42 -14.67
CA GLU A 250 3.72 22.70 -15.24
C GLU A 250 4.54 22.03 -14.14
N VAL A 251 4.85 22.76 -13.05
CA VAL A 251 5.56 22.19 -11.90
C VAL A 251 4.74 21.06 -11.25
N LEU A 252 3.42 21.24 -11.04
CA LEU A 252 2.54 20.21 -10.52
C LEU A 252 2.60 18.94 -11.38
N ALA A 253 2.51 19.08 -12.71
CA ALA A 253 2.55 17.97 -13.64
C ALA A 253 3.85 17.14 -13.52
N HIS A 254 4.97 17.77 -13.23
CA HIS A 254 6.25 17.08 -13.03
C HIS A 254 6.41 16.53 -11.61
N VAL A 255 5.92 17.26 -10.60
CA VAL A 255 5.92 16.81 -9.20
C VAL A 255 5.13 15.52 -9.02
N VAL A 256 3.94 15.40 -9.63
CA VAL A 256 3.09 14.19 -9.53
C VAL A 256 3.64 13.00 -10.33
N ARG A 257 4.57 13.25 -11.25
CA ARG A 257 5.38 12.23 -11.93
C ARG A 257 6.61 11.80 -11.12
N GLY A 258 6.86 12.41 -9.97
CA GLY A 258 7.96 12.07 -9.08
C GLY A 258 9.30 12.76 -9.36
N LEU A 259 9.39 13.72 -10.31
CA LEU A 259 10.64 14.37 -10.67
C LEU A 259 11.15 15.28 -9.54
N SER A 260 12.46 15.28 -9.28
CA SER A 260 13.12 16.19 -8.33
C SER A 260 13.11 17.65 -8.84
N ASN A 261 13.34 18.62 -7.94
CA ASN A 261 13.42 20.04 -8.35
C ASN A 261 14.50 20.28 -9.41
N LYS A 262 15.62 19.58 -9.33
CA LYS A 262 16.72 19.65 -10.31
C LYS A 262 16.30 19.16 -11.70
N GLU A 263 15.57 18.02 -11.77
CA GLU A 263 15.06 17.48 -13.03
C GLU A 263 13.98 18.38 -13.62
N ILE A 264 13.09 18.92 -12.78
CA ILE A 264 12.06 19.89 -13.19
C ILE A 264 12.72 21.17 -13.73
N ALA A 265 13.72 21.68 -13.04
CA ALA A 265 14.49 22.87 -13.46
C ALA A 265 15.12 22.66 -14.84
N ALA A 266 15.73 21.48 -15.08
CA ALA A 266 16.30 21.12 -16.37
C ALA A 266 15.24 21.06 -17.48
N LEU A 267 14.09 20.41 -17.22
CA LEU A 267 13.00 20.29 -18.20
C LEU A 267 12.32 21.64 -18.51
N LEU A 268 12.22 22.49 -17.51
CA LEU A 268 11.56 23.79 -17.62
C LEU A 268 12.53 24.93 -17.98
N ALA A 269 13.81 24.62 -18.21
CA ALA A 269 14.88 25.57 -18.54
C ALA A 269 14.93 26.77 -17.55
N CYS A 270 14.91 26.48 -16.25
CA CYS A 270 14.97 27.49 -15.20
C CYS A 270 15.92 27.06 -14.05
N ALA A 271 16.17 27.96 -13.09
CA ALA A 271 16.96 27.63 -11.91
C ALA A 271 16.18 26.74 -10.93
N GLU A 272 16.85 25.87 -10.17
CA GLU A 272 16.25 25.01 -9.17
C GLU A 272 15.49 25.81 -8.09
N ASN A 273 16.05 26.94 -7.63
CA ASN A 273 15.39 27.85 -6.71
C ASN A 273 14.06 28.42 -7.25
N THR A 274 13.94 28.56 -8.58
CA THR A 274 12.68 28.99 -9.22
C THR A 274 11.61 27.89 -9.11
N VAL A 275 12.00 26.64 -9.30
CA VAL A 275 11.10 25.50 -9.08
C VAL A 275 10.66 25.40 -7.64
N GLU A 276 11.58 25.58 -6.68
CA GLU A 276 11.29 25.56 -5.25
C GLU A 276 10.30 26.66 -4.86
N LEU A 277 10.46 27.87 -5.40
CA LEU A 277 9.52 28.97 -5.20
C LEU A 277 8.12 28.62 -5.72
N HIS A 278 8.01 28.08 -6.94
CA HIS A 278 6.74 27.68 -7.50
C HIS A 278 6.12 26.53 -6.72
N LEU A 279 6.92 25.55 -6.27
CA LEU A 279 6.44 24.46 -5.43
C LEU A 279 5.91 24.96 -4.09
N THR A 280 6.61 25.88 -3.42
CA THR A 280 6.17 26.47 -2.16
C THR A 280 4.83 27.20 -2.31
N GLN A 281 4.66 27.98 -3.38
CA GLN A 281 3.41 28.64 -3.69
C GLN A 281 2.27 27.66 -4.01
N LEU A 282 2.59 26.59 -4.74
CA LEU A 282 1.69 25.50 -5.08
C LEU A 282 1.19 24.78 -3.82
N LEU A 283 2.09 24.41 -2.90
CA LEU A 283 1.76 23.78 -1.62
C LEU A 283 0.79 24.66 -0.81
N LYS A 284 1.03 25.96 -0.76
CA LYS A 284 0.15 26.91 -0.08
C LYS A 284 -1.25 26.96 -0.71
N LYS A 285 -1.35 27.02 -2.05
CA LYS A 285 -2.63 27.02 -2.77
C LYS A 285 -3.41 25.72 -2.61
N CYS A 286 -2.71 24.56 -2.56
CA CYS A 286 -3.31 23.26 -2.35
C CYS A 286 -3.63 22.96 -0.87
N GLY A 287 -3.29 23.86 0.08
CA GLY A 287 -3.52 23.66 1.52
C GLY A 287 -2.76 22.45 2.08
N VAL A 288 -1.54 22.17 1.57
CA VAL A 288 -0.71 21.04 1.97
C VAL A 288 0.63 21.50 2.51
N GLN A 289 1.20 20.74 3.45
CA GLN A 289 2.45 21.11 4.13
C GLN A 289 3.72 20.58 3.42
N GLY A 290 3.57 19.71 2.41
CA GLY A 290 4.74 19.15 1.75
C GLY A 290 4.42 18.41 0.47
N ARG A 291 5.49 18.12 -0.30
CA ARG A 291 5.45 17.46 -1.61
C ARG A 291 4.71 16.11 -1.59
N VAL A 292 4.97 15.29 -0.58
CA VAL A 292 4.34 13.95 -0.45
C VAL A 292 2.82 14.08 -0.29
N GLN A 293 2.38 15.04 0.54
CA GLN A 293 0.97 15.30 0.74
C GLN A 293 0.30 15.86 -0.52
N LEU A 294 1.01 16.71 -1.28
CA LEU A 294 0.54 17.20 -2.57
C LEU A 294 0.29 16.05 -3.56
N VAL A 295 1.26 15.17 -3.71
CA VAL A 295 1.16 14.00 -4.61
C VAL A 295 0.01 13.09 -4.16
N ALA A 296 -0.09 12.77 -2.87
CA ALA A 296 -1.16 11.95 -2.34
C ALA A 296 -2.55 12.55 -2.64
N ARG A 297 -2.78 13.82 -2.32
CA ARG A 297 -4.06 14.49 -2.58
C ARG A 297 -4.40 14.63 -4.07
N PHE A 298 -3.40 14.78 -4.92
CA PHE A 298 -3.61 14.80 -6.36
C PHE A 298 -4.15 13.45 -6.87
N TRP A 299 -3.60 12.34 -6.39
CA TRP A 299 -4.01 11.01 -6.83
C TRP A 299 -5.29 10.49 -6.16
N THR A 300 -5.68 11.03 -5.00
CA THR A 300 -6.94 10.70 -4.30
C THR A 300 -8.11 11.62 -4.70
N ASP A 301 -7.95 12.49 -5.69
CA ASP A 301 -8.91 13.50 -6.13
C ASP A 301 -9.30 14.55 -5.06
N GLU A 302 -8.64 14.57 -3.90
CA GLU A 302 -8.92 15.53 -2.82
C GLU A 302 -8.56 16.99 -3.18
N LEU A 303 -7.82 17.23 -4.25
CA LEU A 303 -7.58 18.58 -4.78
C LEU A 303 -8.73 19.05 -5.69
N VAL A 304 -9.58 18.14 -6.11
CA VAL A 304 -10.66 18.34 -7.08
C VAL A 304 -12.05 18.20 -6.45
N GLY A 305 -12.16 17.46 -5.34
CA GLY A 305 -13.38 17.19 -4.57
C GLY A 305 -13.96 18.39 -3.80
#